data_51a0ee3797afb6d818533007c0b8e9cd
#
_entry.id   51a0ee3797afb6d818533007c0b8e9cd
#
_cell.length_a   1.000
_cell.length_b   1.000
_cell.length_c   1.000
_cell.angle_alpha   90.00
_cell.angle_beta   90.00
_cell.angle_gamma   90.00
#
_symmetry.space_group_name_H-M   'P 1'
#
loop_
_entity.id
_entity.type
_entity.pdbx_description
1 polymer ?
#
loop_
_entity_poly.entity_id
_entity_poly.type
_entity_poly.pdbx_seq_one_letter_code
_entity_poly.pdbx_strand_id
1 'polypeptide(L)' 'MSNEEHVEEMYYFAHISGVFKEFSNEVTRIKNSNPKREFSSVVEDVFDEFVREGLIQTELFLFI' A
#
# COMPACT_ATOMS: atom_id res chain seq x y z
N MET A 1 4.65 -16.63 -3.99
CA MET A 1 3.92 -16.73 -2.89
C MET A 1 3.88 -15.48 -2.04
N SER A 2 4.86 -15.23 -1.33
CA SER A 2 4.76 -14.25 -0.27
C SER A 2 4.53 -12.83 -0.76
N ASN A 3 5.14 -12.45 -1.87
CA ASN A 3 5.02 -11.05 -2.32
C ASN A 3 3.60 -10.68 -2.70
N GLU A 4 2.91 -11.60 -3.36
CA GLU A 4 1.54 -11.32 -3.76
C GLU A 4 0.62 -11.22 -2.56
N GLU A 5 0.79 -12.12 -1.60
CA GLU A 5 -0.03 -12.08 -0.40
C GLU A 5 0.21 -10.80 0.37
N HIS A 6 1.45 -10.39 0.45
CA HIS A 6 1.81 -9.17 1.17
C HIS A 6 1.20 -7.94 0.51
N VAL A 7 1.25 -7.91 -0.82
CA VAL A 7 0.67 -6.81 -1.57
C VAL A 7 -0.84 -6.75 -1.34
N GLU A 8 -1.50 -7.90 -1.36
CA GLU A 8 -2.93 -7.93 -1.13
C GLU A 8 -3.30 -7.39 0.24
N GLU A 9 -2.51 -7.72 1.25
CA GLU A 9 -2.76 -7.21 2.59
C GLU A 9 -2.66 -5.70 2.63
N MET A 10 -1.65 -5.14 1.96
CA MET A 10 -1.47 -3.70 1.96
C MET A 10 -2.62 -3.00 1.27
N TYR A 11 -3.11 -3.55 0.17
CA TYR A 11 -4.27 -3.00 -0.50
C TYR A 11 -5.52 -3.12 0.36
N TYR A 12 -5.63 -4.22 1.10
CA TYR A 12 -6.75 -4.38 2.01
C TYR A 12 -6.75 -3.31 3.10
N PHE A 13 -5.58 -3.05 3.68
CA PHE A 13 -5.47 -1.99 4.68
C PHE A 13 -5.88 -0.63 4.09
N ALA A 14 -5.45 -0.38 2.87
CA ALA A 14 -5.83 0.88 2.21
C ALA A 14 -7.34 0.95 2.03
N HIS A 15 -7.95 -0.18 1.70
CA HIS A 15 -9.38 -0.22 1.47
C HIS A 15 -10.16 0.07 2.76
N ILE A 16 -9.81 -0.58 3.84
CA ILE A 16 -10.54 -0.38 5.09
C ILE A 16 -10.26 0.98 5.70
N SER A 17 -9.15 1.60 5.33
CA SER A 17 -8.83 2.95 5.79
C SER A 17 -9.47 4.03 4.93
N GLY A 18 -10.14 3.65 3.85
CA GLY A 18 -10.85 4.60 3.00
C GLY A 18 -9.97 5.36 2.04
N VAL A 19 -8.75 4.87 1.78
CA VAL A 19 -7.82 5.57 0.89
C VAL A 19 -7.36 4.66 -0.25
N PHE A 20 -8.18 3.70 -0.61
CA PHE A 20 -7.81 2.74 -1.65
C PHE A 20 -7.48 3.44 -2.97
N LYS A 21 -8.31 4.39 -3.36
CA LYS A 21 -8.11 5.07 -4.64
C LYS A 21 -6.81 5.87 -4.63
N GLU A 22 -6.59 6.63 -3.58
CA GLU A 22 -5.38 7.43 -3.46
C GLU A 22 -4.15 6.54 -3.43
N PHE A 23 -4.24 5.45 -2.68
CA PHE A 23 -3.14 4.49 -2.58
C PHE A 23 -2.82 3.90 -3.95
N SER A 24 -3.83 3.44 -4.65
CA SER A 24 -3.64 2.84 -5.97
C SER A 24 -3.07 3.83 -6.96
N ASN A 25 -3.56 5.07 -6.93
CA ASN A 25 -3.05 6.10 -7.83
C ASN A 25 -1.58 6.39 -7.58
N GLU A 26 -1.20 6.44 -6.32
CA GLU A 26 0.20 6.72 -5.97
C GLU A 26 1.11 5.59 -6.40
N VAL A 27 0.67 4.34 -6.20
CA VAL A 27 1.45 3.20 -6.65
C VAL A 27 1.66 3.26 -8.15
N THR A 28 0.60 3.56 -8.89
CA THR A 28 0.69 3.64 -10.34
C THR A 28 1.64 4.74 -10.77
N ARG A 29 1.56 5.90 -10.11
CA ARG A 29 2.41 7.04 -10.46
C ARG A 29 3.87 6.68 -10.27
N ILE A 30 4.20 6.07 -9.15
CA ILE A 30 5.60 5.74 -8.86
C ILE A 30 6.08 4.63 -9.78
N LYS A 31 5.23 3.65 -10.05
CA LYS A 31 5.63 2.55 -10.94
C LYS A 31 5.91 3.07 -12.35
N ASN A 32 5.08 4.01 -12.82
CA ASN A 32 5.30 4.58 -14.14
C ASN A 32 6.61 5.38 -14.22
N SER A 33 6.98 6.03 -13.13
CA SER A 33 8.25 6.76 -13.07
C SER A 33 9.45 5.84 -12.91
N ASN A 34 9.23 4.63 -12.39
CA ASN A 34 10.30 3.69 -12.11
C ASN A 34 9.92 2.30 -12.62
N PRO A 35 9.82 2.14 -13.94
CA PRO A 35 9.27 0.89 -14.48
C PRO A 35 10.10 -0.34 -14.17
N LYS A 36 11.36 -0.16 -13.81
CA LYS A 36 12.21 -1.31 -13.50
C LYS A 36 12.11 -1.78 -12.07
N ARG A 37 11.48 -1.00 -11.20
CA ARG A 37 11.29 -1.42 -9.82
C ARG A 37 10.22 -2.51 -9.76
N GLU A 38 10.37 -3.43 -8.82
CA GLU A 38 9.35 -4.44 -8.63
C GLU A 38 8.09 -3.81 -8.07
N PHE A 39 6.96 -4.34 -8.52
CA PHE A 39 5.67 -3.81 -8.09
C PHE A 39 5.51 -3.87 -6.57
N SER A 40 5.90 -5.00 -5.98
CA SER A 40 5.76 -5.15 -4.53
C SER A 40 6.60 -4.13 -3.77
N SER A 41 7.78 -3.81 -4.30
CA SER A 41 8.63 -2.80 -3.66
C SER A 41 7.97 -1.44 -3.68
N VAL A 42 7.35 -1.07 -4.79
CA VAL A 42 6.66 0.20 -4.90
C VAL A 42 5.48 0.24 -3.94
N VAL A 43 4.71 -0.84 -3.87
CA VAL A 43 3.56 -0.90 -2.97
C VAL A 43 4.01 -0.74 -1.53
N GLU A 44 5.11 -1.40 -1.14
CA GLU A 44 5.60 -1.27 0.22
C GLU A 44 6.00 0.15 0.56
N ASP A 45 6.67 0.83 -0.37
CA ASP A 45 7.07 2.20 -0.11
C ASP A 45 5.88 3.11 0.08
N VAL A 46 4.87 2.96 -0.77
CA VAL A 46 3.66 3.77 -0.66
C VAL A 46 2.93 3.45 0.65
N PHE A 47 2.86 2.17 0.99
CA PHE A 47 2.19 1.77 2.22
C PHE A 47 2.88 2.39 3.43
N ASP A 48 4.20 2.31 3.49
CA ASP A 48 4.95 2.91 4.60
C ASP A 48 4.68 4.40 4.72
N GLU A 49 4.64 5.08 3.58
CA GLU A 49 4.40 6.51 3.59
C GLU A 49 3.01 6.83 4.09
N PHE A 50 2.01 6.09 3.63
CA PHE A 50 0.63 6.32 4.05
C PHE A 50 0.46 6.03 5.54
N VAL A 51 1.11 4.99 6.04
CA VAL A 51 1.05 4.68 7.46
C VAL A 51 1.71 5.80 8.27
N ARG A 52 2.85 6.27 7.79
CA ARG A 52 3.59 7.32 8.49
C ARG A 52 2.79 8.61 8.56
N GLU A 53 2.00 8.88 7.53
CA GLU A 53 1.18 10.09 7.49
C GLU A 53 -0.17 9.90 8.18
N GLY A 54 -0.44 8.72 8.68
CA GLY A 54 -1.68 8.46 9.38
C GLY A 54 -2.87 8.21 8.48
N LEU A 55 -2.64 7.99 7.20
CA LEU A 55 -3.72 7.72 6.26
C LEU A 55 -4.19 6.28 6.30
N ILE A 56 -3.29 5.37 6.64
CA ILE A 56 -3.61 3.96 6.83
C ILE A 56 -3.31 3.60 8.27
N GLN A 57 -4.30 3.04 8.95
CA GLN A 57 -4.17 2.73 10.37
C GLN A 57 -4.15 1.22 10.55
N THR A 58 -2.96 0.66 10.57
CA THR A 58 -2.81 -0.77 10.75
C THR A 58 -3.20 -1.22 12.14
N GLU A 59 -3.21 -0.31 13.09
CA GLU A 59 -3.57 -0.62 14.46
C GLU A 59 -5.00 -1.11 14.58
N LEU A 60 -5.86 -0.64 13.70
CA LEU A 60 -7.26 -1.09 13.73
C LEU A 60 -7.35 -2.59 13.57
N PHE A 61 -6.41 -3.16 12.86
CA PHE A 61 -6.41 -4.59 12.61
C PHE A 61 -6.06 -5.39 13.87
N LEU A 62 -5.28 -4.79 14.74
CA LEU A 62 -4.82 -5.49 15.93
C LEU A 62 -5.91 -5.65 16.97
N PHE A 63 -6.96 -4.88 16.87
CA PHE A 63 -8.04 -4.93 17.85
C PHE A 63 -9.21 -5.81 17.41
N ILE A 64 -9.10 -6.37 16.23
CA ILE A 64 -10.12 -7.27 15.72
C ILE A 64 -9.71 -8.71 15.98
#